data_08338ddd63a4cb66affde8f3abb724d9
#
_entry.id   08338ddd63a4cb66affde8f3abb724d9
#
_cell.length_a   1.000
_cell.length_b   1.000
_cell.length_c   1.000
_cell.angle_alpha   90.00
_cell.angle_beta   90.00
_cell.angle_gamma   90.00
#
_symmetry.space_group_name_H-M   'P 1'
#
loop_
_entity.id
_entity.type
_entity.pdbx_description
1 polymer ?
#
loop_
_entity_poly.entity_id
_entity_poly.type
_entity_poly.pdbx_seq_one_letter_code
_entity_poly.pdbx_strand_id
1 'polypeptide(L)'
;MTKLKCLRPILWTKNFDESIDFYREILDFSVGERNDDWQWASLFKDKVEIMLSAPNSHSLSEKIGFTGSFYFNVNNVDELWEDLKSKTKICYDIENFDWGMREFAICDNNNYILQFGQDIPNFLKEE
;
A
#
# COMPACT_ATOMS: atom_id res chain seq x y z
N MET A 1 -25.93 6.36 17.51
CA MET A 1 -25.62 5.93 16.13
C MET A 1 -24.18 5.39 16.04
N THR A 2 -24.04 4.33 15.32
CA THR A 2 -22.71 3.78 15.05
C THR A 2 -21.96 4.66 14.06
N LYS A 3 -20.68 4.92 14.34
CA LYS A 3 -19.80 5.68 13.44
C LYS A 3 -18.66 4.80 12.98
N LEU A 4 -18.25 4.97 11.72
CA LEU A 4 -17.06 4.32 11.21
C LEU A 4 -15.85 5.12 11.70
N LYS A 5 -14.89 4.46 12.34
CA LYS A 5 -13.71 5.13 12.90
C LYS A 5 -12.53 5.16 11.93
N CYS A 6 -12.26 4.05 11.29
CA CYS A 6 -11.17 3.95 10.32
C CYS A 6 -11.34 2.68 9.51
N LEU A 7 -10.59 2.58 8.45
CA LEU A 7 -10.48 1.36 7.64
C LEU A 7 -9.06 0.86 7.76
N ARG A 8 -8.91 -0.43 8.08
CA ARG A 8 -7.60 -1.08 8.14
C ARG A 8 -7.60 -2.29 7.23
N PRO A 9 -7.03 -2.18 6.01
CA PRO A 9 -6.93 -3.33 5.11
C PRO A 9 -6.11 -4.44 5.73
N ILE A 10 -6.53 -5.67 5.48
CA ILE A 10 -5.76 -6.85 5.86
C ILE A 10 -5.25 -7.48 4.56
N LEU A 11 -3.94 -7.55 4.42
CA LEU A 11 -3.29 -8.13 3.26
C LEU A 11 -2.77 -9.52 3.65
N TRP A 12 -3.25 -10.53 2.96
CA TRP A 12 -2.79 -11.89 3.23
C TRP A 12 -1.45 -12.15 2.58
N THR A 13 -0.61 -12.90 3.28
CA THR A 13 0.71 -13.25 2.79
C THR A 13 1.10 -14.65 3.28
N LYS A 14 1.76 -15.42 2.42
CA LYS A 14 2.38 -16.69 2.79
C LYS A 14 3.82 -16.50 3.23
N ASN A 15 4.35 -15.28 3.11
CA ASN A 15 5.73 -14.92 3.44
C ASN A 15 5.71 -13.79 4.46
N PHE A 16 5.29 -14.10 5.69
CA PHE A 16 5.00 -13.11 6.72
C PHE A 16 6.20 -12.20 7.03
N ASP A 17 7.36 -12.79 7.34
CA ASP A 17 8.55 -11.99 7.68
C ASP A 17 9.01 -11.13 6.52
N GLU A 18 9.04 -11.69 5.31
CA GLU A 18 9.41 -10.95 4.11
C GLU A 18 8.47 -9.78 3.85
N SER A 19 7.18 -9.97 4.09
CA SER A 19 6.18 -8.92 3.91
C SER A 19 6.38 -7.79 4.92
N ILE A 20 6.63 -8.13 6.19
CA ILE A 20 6.92 -7.13 7.21
C ILE A 20 8.17 -6.33 6.82
N ASP A 21 9.22 -7.02 6.39
CA ASP A 21 10.46 -6.36 5.99
C ASP A 21 10.24 -5.41 4.81
N PHE A 22 9.43 -5.82 3.83
CA PHE A 22 9.12 -4.95 2.69
C PHE A 22 8.48 -3.64 3.15
N TYR A 23 7.43 -3.72 3.95
CA TYR A 23 6.74 -2.51 4.40
C TYR A 23 7.59 -1.68 5.34
N ARG A 24 8.38 -2.30 6.17
CA ARG A 24 9.23 -1.59 7.13
C ARG A 24 10.47 -0.98 6.47
N GLU A 25 11.19 -1.75 5.66
CA GLU A 25 12.48 -1.31 5.11
C GLU A 25 12.33 -0.49 3.83
N ILE A 26 11.36 -0.82 2.98
CA ILE A 26 11.18 -0.13 1.70
C ILE A 26 10.19 1.02 1.82
N LEU A 27 9.07 0.81 2.50
CA LEU A 27 8.03 1.83 2.62
C LEU A 27 8.06 2.61 3.93
N ASP A 28 8.99 2.27 4.82
CA ASP A 28 9.20 3.00 6.09
C ASP A 28 8.00 2.94 7.03
N PHE A 29 7.27 1.84 7.00
CA PHE A 29 6.23 1.59 8.00
C PHE A 29 6.84 1.14 9.31
N SER A 30 6.14 1.40 10.41
CA SER A 30 6.51 0.89 11.73
C SER A 30 5.61 -0.28 12.08
N VAL A 31 6.14 -1.23 12.83
CA VAL A 31 5.36 -2.36 13.34
C VAL A 31 4.68 -1.92 14.64
N GLY A 32 3.36 -2.02 14.69
CA GLY A 32 2.60 -1.75 15.90
C GLY A 32 2.55 -2.98 16.80
N GLU A 33 1.68 -3.91 16.46
CA GLU A 33 1.58 -5.19 17.16
C GLU A 33 1.99 -6.33 16.24
N ARG A 34 2.58 -7.37 16.81
CA ARG A 34 3.02 -8.53 16.06
C ARG A 34 2.78 -9.79 16.87
N ASN A 35 2.20 -10.81 16.24
CA ASN A 35 2.02 -12.12 16.82
C ASN A 35 2.56 -13.18 15.86
N ASP A 36 3.74 -13.73 16.18
CA ASP A 36 4.41 -14.67 15.28
C ASP A 36 3.70 -16.02 15.22
N ASP A 37 3.03 -16.43 16.29
CA ASP A 37 2.30 -17.70 16.29
C ASP A 37 1.12 -17.67 15.32
N TRP A 38 0.39 -16.55 15.29
CA TRP A 38 -0.72 -16.36 14.37
C TRP A 38 -0.28 -15.84 13.01
N GLN A 39 0.97 -15.38 12.90
CA GLN A 39 1.49 -14.69 11.73
C GLN A 39 0.58 -13.51 11.34
N TRP A 40 0.41 -12.61 12.29
CA TRP A 40 -0.38 -11.40 12.12
C TRP A 40 0.40 -10.21 12.67
N ALA A 41 0.30 -9.07 11.99
CA ALA A 41 0.93 -7.84 12.44
C ALA A 41 0.13 -6.64 11.98
N SER A 42 0.17 -5.58 12.77
CA SER A 42 -0.30 -4.26 12.34
C SER A 42 0.92 -3.39 12.03
N LEU A 43 0.83 -2.63 10.95
CA LEU A 43 1.88 -1.72 10.51
C LEU A 43 1.26 -0.37 10.22
N PHE A 44 2.00 0.68 10.53
CA PHE A 44 1.48 2.02 10.34
C PHE A 44 2.58 2.98 9.89
N LYS A 45 2.15 4.00 9.16
CA LYS A 45 2.98 5.15 8.80
C LYS A 45 2.06 6.35 8.71
N ASP A 46 2.39 7.40 9.48
CA ASP A 46 1.56 8.59 9.59
C ASP A 46 0.11 8.20 9.93
N LYS A 47 -0.86 8.54 9.09
CA LYS A 47 -2.28 8.23 9.33
C LYS A 47 -2.73 6.94 8.68
N VAL A 48 -1.82 6.20 8.07
CA VAL A 48 -2.15 4.96 7.36
C VAL A 48 -1.81 3.76 8.24
N GLU A 49 -2.74 2.82 8.30
CA GLU A 49 -2.53 1.55 8.99
C GLU A 49 -2.99 0.42 8.10
N ILE A 50 -2.17 -0.63 8.03
CA ILE A 50 -2.52 -1.88 7.37
C ILE A 50 -2.23 -3.04 8.32
N MET A 51 -2.77 -4.21 8.00
CA MET A 51 -2.45 -5.43 8.72
C MET A 51 -1.96 -6.46 7.73
N LEU A 52 -1.01 -7.28 8.17
CA LEU A 52 -0.53 -8.44 7.42
C LEU A 52 -0.95 -9.69 8.19
N SER A 53 -1.41 -10.70 7.48
CA SER A 53 -1.86 -11.93 8.11
C SER A 53 -1.63 -13.12 7.20
N ALA A 54 -1.29 -14.25 7.80
CA ALA A 54 -1.30 -15.51 7.07
C ALA A 54 -2.72 -15.83 6.63
N PRO A 55 -2.89 -16.49 5.47
CA PRO A 55 -4.21 -16.98 5.05
C PRO A 55 -4.79 -17.93 6.09
N ASN A 56 -6.11 -17.92 6.22
CA ASN A 56 -6.82 -18.78 7.17
C ASN A 56 -8.05 -19.40 6.49
N SER A 57 -8.86 -20.11 7.27
CA SER A 57 -10.05 -20.81 6.75
C SER A 57 -11.11 -19.89 6.16
N HIS A 58 -11.02 -18.59 6.42
CA HIS A 58 -11.95 -17.59 5.89
C HIS A 58 -11.44 -16.94 4.60
N SER A 59 -10.23 -17.31 4.16
CA SER A 59 -9.68 -16.80 2.89
C SER A 59 -10.44 -17.43 1.73
N LEU A 60 -11.00 -16.57 0.86
CA LEU A 60 -11.86 -17.02 -0.23
C LEU A 60 -11.08 -17.42 -1.50
N SER A 61 -9.77 -17.20 -1.53
CA SER A 61 -8.94 -17.49 -2.68
C SER A 61 -7.65 -18.15 -2.26
N GLU A 62 -7.19 -19.13 -3.05
CA GLU A 62 -5.89 -19.77 -2.83
C GLU A 62 -4.75 -18.87 -3.30
N LYS A 63 -5.04 -17.90 -4.15
CA LYS A 63 -4.03 -16.96 -4.64
C LYS A 63 -3.98 -15.74 -3.74
N ILE A 64 -2.76 -15.35 -3.37
CA ILE A 64 -2.53 -14.12 -2.64
C ILE A 64 -2.54 -12.98 -3.64
N GLY A 65 -3.32 -11.95 -3.35
CA GLY A 65 -3.43 -10.78 -4.20
C GLY A 65 -4.79 -10.12 -4.03
N PHE A 66 -4.94 -8.99 -4.67
CA PHE A 66 -6.17 -8.21 -4.62
C PHE A 66 -6.52 -7.79 -6.05
N THR A 67 -7.81 -7.88 -6.41
CA THR A 67 -8.25 -7.57 -7.78
C THR A 67 -8.30 -6.08 -8.08
N GLY A 68 -8.21 -5.23 -7.06
CA GLY A 68 -8.08 -3.79 -7.19
C GLY A 68 -6.70 -3.31 -6.80
N SER A 69 -6.64 -2.13 -6.21
CA SER A 69 -5.39 -1.54 -5.75
C SER A 69 -5.64 -0.67 -4.51
N PHE A 70 -4.56 -0.30 -3.84
CA PHE A 70 -4.62 0.62 -2.70
C PHE A 70 -4.04 1.95 -3.14
N TYR A 71 -4.79 3.02 -2.93
CA TYR A 71 -4.40 4.36 -3.36
C TYR A 71 -4.05 5.21 -2.13
N PHE A 72 -2.82 5.69 -2.10
CA PHE A 72 -2.32 6.55 -1.04
C PHE A 72 -2.17 7.97 -1.57
N ASN A 73 -2.81 8.92 -0.90
CA ASN A 73 -2.59 10.33 -1.21
C ASN A 73 -1.36 10.80 -0.44
N VAL A 74 -0.41 11.42 -1.13
CA VAL A 74 0.84 11.87 -0.54
C VAL A 74 1.06 13.35 -0.82
N ASN A 75 1.91 13.98 -0.01
CA ASN A 75 2.18 15.41 -0.14
C ASN A 75 3.38 15.72 -1.03
N ASN A 76 4.21 14.75 -1.35
CA ASN A 76 5.39 14.95 -2.20
C ASN A 76 5.68 13.66 -2.98
N VAL A 77 4.93 13.47 -4.07
CA VAL A 77 5.01 12.25 -4.86
C VAL A 77 6.35 12.09 -5.57
N ASP A 78 6.97 13.20 -5.99
CA ASP A 78 8.26 13.15 -6.69
C ASP A 78 9.37 12.65 -5.76
N GLU A 79 9.40 13.10 -4.52
CA GLU A 79 10.37 12.63 -3.54
C GLU A 79 10.21 11.13 -3.28
N LEU A 80 8.97 10.67 -3.14
CA LEU A 80 8.69 9.26 -2.91
C LEU A 80 9.09 8.42 -4.12
N TRP A 81 8.82 8.90 -5.32
CA TRP A 81 9.24 8.23 -6.57
C TRP A 81 10.75 8.05 -6.63
N GLU A 82 11.50 9.12 -6.35
CA GLU A 82 12.96 9.04 -6.35
C GLU A 82 13.49 8.03 -5.32
N ASP A 83 12.82 7.92 -4.18
CA ASP A 83 13.20 6.96 -3.15
C ASP A 83 12.88 5.52 -3.55
N LEU A 84 11.73 5.27 -4.17
CA LEU A 84 11.24 3.91 -4.41
C LEU A 84 11.59 3.31 -5.77
N LYS A 85 11.84 4.14 -6.77
CA LYS A 85 11.96 3.66 -8.17
C LYS A 85 13.04 2.59 -8.39
N SER A 86 14.08 2.57 -7.55
CA SER A 86 15.16 1.59 -7.64
C SER A 86 15.07 0.48 -6.60
N LYS A 87 14.06 0.50 -5.74
CA LYS A 87 13.97 -0.41 -4.60
C LYS A 87 12.89 -1.48 -4.76
N THR A 88 11.99 -1.33 -5.71
CA THR A 88 10.84 -2.21 -5.83
C THR A 88 10.41 -2.34 -7.29
N LYS A 89 9.54 -3.30 -7.54
CA LYS A 89 8.96 -3.50 -8.86
C LYS A 89 7.97 -2.38 -9.16
N ILE A 90 8.14 -1.72 -10.29
CA ILE A 90 7.26 -0.63 -10.71
C ILE A 90 6.11 -1.18 -11.52
N CYS A 91 4.88 -0.80 -11.14
CA CYS A 91 3.68 -1.13 -11.90
C CYS A 91 3.53 -0.15 -13.07
N TYR A 92 3.59 1.17 -12.79
CA TYR A 92 3.70 2.19 -13.82
C TYR A 92 4.48 3.40 -13.30
N ASP A 93 5.19 4.05 -14.23
CA ASP A 93 6.08 5.16 -13.91
C ASP A 93 5.29 6.42 -13.54
N ILE A 94 5.97 7.33 -12.84
CA ILE A 94 5.36 8.59 -12.45
C ILE A 94 5.08 9.45 -13.67
N GLU A 95 3.87 10.00 -13.73
CA GLU A 95 3.47 10.98 -14.74
C GLU A 95 2.24 11.75 -14.27
N ASN A 96 1.90 12.79 -15.01
CA ASN A 96 0.67 13.53 -14.79
C ASN A 96 -0.45 12.88 -15.58
N PHE A 97 -1.52 12.51 -14.89
CA PHE A 97 -2.66 11.84 -15.51
C PHE A 97 -3.83 12.80 -15.74
N ASP A 98 -4.70 12.44 -16.68
CA ASP A 98 -5.82 13.27 -17.11
C ASP A 98 -6.84 13.53 -15.99
N TRP A 99 -6.82 12.75 -14.93
CA TRP A 99 -7.74 12.93 -13.81
C TRP A 99 -7.21 13.90 -12.74
N GLY A 100 -6.13 14.62 -13.03
CA GLY A 100 -5.64 15.67 -12.15
C GLY A 100 -4.66 15.22 -11.09
N MET A 101 -4.10 14.04 -11.25
CA MET A 101 -3.15 13.47 -10.28
C MET A 101 -1.81 13.22 -10.93
N ARG A 102 -0.75 13.53 -10.19
CA ARG A 102 0.59 13.07 -10.52
C ARG A 102 0.84 11.84 -9.65
N GLU A 103 1.04 10.69 -10.28
CA GLU A 103 1.08 9.44 -9.55
C GLU A 103 1.95 8.38 -10.20
N PHE A 104 2.32 7.37 -9.41
CA PHE A 104 2.97 6.15 -9.86
C PHE A 104 2.41 4.98 -9.05
N ALA A 105 2.74 3.77 -9.47
CA ALA A 105 2.36 2.59 -8.73
C ALA A 105 3.48 1.57 -8.68
N ILE A 106 3.54 0.86 -7.58
CA ILE A 106 4.50 -0.21 -7.35
C ILE A 106 3.73 -1.50 -7.03
N CYS A 107 4.46 -2.62 -7.09
CA CYS A 107 3.97 -3.88 -6.57
C CYS A 107 4.75 -4.20 -5.30
N ASP A 108 4.05 -4.68 -4.27
CA ASP A 108 4.74 -5.19 -3.11
C ASP A 108 5.26 -6.61 -3.38
N ASN A 109 5.83 -7.25 -2.37
CA ASN A 109 6.41 -8.59 -2.51
C ASN A 109 5.37 -9.69 -2.82
N ASN A 110 4.08 -9.38 -2.66
CA ASN A 110 2.98 -10.29 -2.98
C ASN A 110 2.18 -9.84 -4.20
N ASN A 111 2.69 -8.85 -4.95
CA ASN A 111 2.04 -8.27 -6.12
C ASN A 111 0.76 -7.49 -5.82
N TYR A 112 0.57 -7.02 -4.60
CA TYR A 112 -0.45 -6.01 -4.35
C TYR A 112 -0.03 -4.72 -5.01
N ILE A 113 -0.96 -4.07 -5.69
CA ILE A 113 -0.68 -2.81 -6.38
C ILE A 113 -0.90 -1.65 -5.41
N LEU A 114 0.15 -0.86 -5.21
CA LEU A 114 0.13 0.30 -4.33
C LEU A 114 0.34 1.55 -5.19
N GLN A 115 -0.67 2.41 -5.21
CA GLN A 115 -0.64 3.66 -5.97
C GLN A 115 -0.35 4.81 -5.03
N PHE A 116 0.49 5.74 -5.47
CA PHE A 116 0.82 6.94 -4.71
C PHE A 116 0.57 8.15 -5.60
N GLY A 117 -0.26 9.06 -5.13
CA GLY A 117 -0.67 10.19 -5.93
C GLY A 117 -0.75 11.50 -5.17
N GLN A 118 -0.59 12.58 -5.89
CA GLN A 118 -0.65 13.94 -5.38
C GLN A 118 -1.46 14.78 -6.35
N ASP A 119 -2.33 15.63 -5.82
CA ASP A 119 -3.10 16.54 -6.63
C ASP A 119 -2.19 17.49 -7.41
N ILE A 120 -2.47 17.65 -8.70
CA ILE A 120 -1.76 18.64 -9.53
C ILE A 120 -2.39 20.00 -9.26
N PRO A 121 -1.61 20.98 -8.76
CA PRO A 121 -2.16 22.32 -8.49
C PRO A 121 -2.74 22.95 -9.76
N ASN A 122 -3.90 23.58 -9.64
CA ASN A 122 -4.55 24.31 -10.72
C ASN A 122 -4.86 23.46 -11.95
N PHE A 123 -5.08 22.16 -11.76
CA PHE A 123 -5.44 21.28 -12.86
C PHE A 123 -6.85 21.60 -13.35
N LEU A 124 -6.99 21.83 -14.67
CA LEU A 124 -8.27 22.07 -15.32
C LEU A 124 -8.72 20.81 -16.03
N LYS A 125 -9.82 20.22 -15.56
CA LYS A 125 -10.42 19.06 -16.23
C LYS A 125 -11.30 19.55 -17.36
N GLU A 126 -11.12 18.96 -18.54
CA GLU A 126 -12.07 19.16 -19.64
C GLU A 126 -13.29 18.30 -19.38
N GLU A 127 -14.46 18.92 -19.51
CA GLU A 127 -15.73 18.20 -19.38
C GLU A 127 -16.17 17.61 -20.71
#